data_2572978e743fc0c1fbb043552022bd01
#
_entry.id   2572978e743fc0c1fbb043552022bd01
#
_cell.length_a   1.000
_cell.length_b   1.000
_cell.length_c   1.000
_cell.angle_alpha   90.00
_cell.angle_beta   90.00
_cell.angle_gamma   90.00
#
_symmetry.space_group_name_H-M   'P 1'
#
loop_
_entity.id
_entity.type
_entity.pdbx_description
1 polymer ?
#
loop_
_entity_poly.entity_id
_entity_poly.type
_entity_poly.pdbx_seq_one_letter_code
_entity_poly.pdbx_strand_id
1 'polypeptide(L)'
;MQALRSAAVLLAVTTLLAGCSTITSPPSRPAPPDNQSQVVVNSLGMRFVPIPAGRFWMGSAEPARELAKAYPLLEAERFAALSDEAPVHEVHISRPFYLGQHEVTVGQFRRFLAQSGYQPESVSDGTGGYGYNPQYDPATTQRGDAFEGRDTRYSWRNPGFKQADDHPVVNVTWNDAQALAQWLSQREGVRYRLPTEAEWEYACRAQTRTRYPHGDDPAALTQYANVFDQSTAPLWPKWKQHALPGNDGYVFTAPVGSYPPNAWGLHDMQGNVWEWVSDWHDEGYYAQSPTTDPQGPETGSVRVRRGGSWHTWAFYARCSYRNWNSPQTRYTLVGMRLLREWGPAATKPD
;
A
#
# COMPACT_ATOMS: atom_id res chain seq x y z
N MET A 1 1.96 -74.67 50.18
CA MET A 1 3.35 -75.19 50.10
C MET A 1 4.09 -74.29 49.16
N GLN A 2 4.88 -73.44 49.70
CA GLN A 2 6.35 -73.25 49.53
C GLN A 2 6.77 -73.17 48.06
N ALA A 3 7.50 -72.18 47.58
CA ALA A 3 8.73 -71.65 48.15
C ALA A 3 9.06 -70.24 47.60
N LEU A 4 9.61 -69.41 48.47
CA LEU A 4 10.37 -68.20 48.19
C LEU A 4 11.60 -68.50 47.32
N ARG A 5 11.89 -67.62 46.35
CA ARG A 5 13.27 -67.36 45.90
C ARG A 5 13.50 -65.91 45.76
N SER A 6 14.43 -65.41 46.53
CA SER A 6 15.03 -64.08 46.50
C SER A 6 15.84 -63.90 45.22
N ALA A 7 15.75 -62.76 44.55
CA ALA A 7 16.68 -62.31 43.55
C ALA A 7 17.12 -60.89 43.83
N ALA A 8 18.43 -60.72 43.91
CA ALA A 8 19.11 -59.50 44.25
C ALA A 8 18.91 -58.38 43.22
N VAL A 9 18.68 -57.17 43.73
CA VAL A 9 18.63 -55.95 42.92
C VAL A 9 20.04 -55.43 42.73
N LEU A 10 20.53 -55.45 41.47
CA LEU A 10 21.77 -54.81 41.07
C LEU A 10 21.42 -53.32 40.74
N LEU A 11 21.91 -52.38 41.54
CA LEU A 11 21.80 -50.94 41.29
C LEU A 11 22.84 -50.57 40.18
N ALA A 12 22.39 -50.27 38.97
CA ALA A 12 23.23 -49.65 37.95
C ALA A 12 23.10 -48.15 38.06
N VAL A 13 24.16 -47.48 38.49
CA VAL A 13 24.27 -46.02 38.47
C VAL A 13 24.62 -45.58 37.05
N THR A 14 23.62 -45.03 36.36
CA THR A 14 23.84 -44.37 35.05
C THR A 14 24.14 -42.89 35.30
N THR A 15 25.36 -42.50 35.11
CA THR A 15 25.82 -41.10 35.04
C THR A 15 25.24 -40.44 33.77
N LEU A 16 24.26 -39.55 33.96
CA LEU A 16 23.80 -38.65 32.90
C LEU A 16 24.86 -37.53 32.70
N LEU A 17 25.58 -37.59 31.60
CA LEU A 17 26.32 -36.46 31.08
C LEU A 17 25.32 -35.43 30.51
N ALA A 18 25.13 -34.33 31.20
CA ALA A 18 24.38 -33.18 30.71
C ALA A 18 25.21 -32.49 29.63
N GLY A 19 24.89 -32.79 28.36
CA GLY A 19 25.37 -32.04 27.23
C GLY A 19 24.78 -30.64 27.23
N CYS A 20 25.55 -29.61 27.58
CA CYS A 20 25.20 -28.20 27.36
C CYS A 20 25.17 -27.95 25.86
N SER A 21 24.00 -28.03 25.24
CA SER A 21 23.77 -27.49 23.89
C SER A 21 23.76 -25.97 24.02
N THR A 22 24.83 -25.34 23.59
CA THR A 22 24.86 -23.88 23.40
C THR A 22 23.86 -23.53 22.30
N ILE A 23 22.72 -23.01 22.68
CA ILE A 23 21.77 -22.36 21.75
C ILE A 23 22.50 -21.10 21.28
N THR A 24 23.10 -21.17 20.11
CA THR A 24 23.59 -19.98 19.41
C THR A 24 22.39 -19.16 18.98
N SER A 25 22.17 -18.03 19.63
CA SER A 25 21.21 -17.03 19.20
C SER A 25 21.49 -16.67 17.73
N PRO A 26 20.45 -16.48 16.88
CA PRO A 26 20.66 -16.02 15.53
C PRO A 26 21.44 -14.69 15.58
N PRO A 27 22.30 -14.40 14.58
CA PRO A 27 23.09 -13.19 14.56
C PRO A 27 22.19 -11.98 14.68
N SER A 28 22.47 -11.14 15.68
CA SER A 28 21.77 -9.86 15.85
C SER A 28 21.93 -9.04 14.58
N ARG A 29 20.80 -8.61 14.04
CA ARG A 29 20.71 -7.70 12.90
C ARG A 29 21.60 -6.48 13.17
N PRO A 30 22.45 -6.04 12.22
CA PRO A 30 23.18 -4.80 12.39
C PRO A 30 22.16 -3.67 12.57
N ALA A 31 22.25 -2.96 13.69
CA ALA A 31 21.48 -1.75 13.92
C ALA A 31 21.84 -0.75 12.79
N PRO A 32 20.85 -0.07 12.20
CA PRO A 32 21.14 1.01 11.27
C PRO A 32 22.01 2.07 11.99
N PRO A 33 22.94 2.71 11.30
CA PRO A 33 23.74 3.77 11.90
C PRO A 33 22.84 4.86 12.48
N ASP A 34 23.15 5.37 13.65
CA ASP A 34 22.32 6.24 14.53
C ASP A 34 21.66 7.46 13.86
N ASN A 35 22.18 7.92 12.72
CA ASN A 35 21.62 9.05 11.98
C ASN A 35 20.55 8.64 10.94
N GLN A 36 20.24 7.36 10.80
CA GLN A 36 19.32 6.81 9.78
C GLN A 36 17.91 6.47 10.33
N SER A 37 17.70 6.62 11.63
CA SER A 37 16.47 6.20 12.30
C SER A 37 15.41 7.31 12.44
N GLN A 38 15.70 8.53 12.01
CA GLN A 38 14.83 9.66 12.28
C GLN A 38 13.84 9.92 11.15
N VAL A 39 12.56 10.10 11.52
CA VAL A 39 11.52 10.62 10.65
C VAL A 39 11.90 12.05 10.23
N VAL A 40 11.87 12.30 8.93
CA VAL A 40 12.10 13.61 8.34
C VAL A 40 10.75 14.29 8.11
N VAL A 41 10.65 15.58 8.41
CA VAL A 41 9.46 16.39 8.12
C VAL A 41 9.84 17.45 7.10
N ASN A 42 9.08 17.53 5.99
CA ASN A 42 9.34 18.50 4.93
C ASN A 42 8.62 19.83 5.15
N SER A 43 8.81 20.78 4.24
CA SER A 43 8.21 22.13 4.31
C SER A 43 6.68 22.18 4.23
N LEU A 44 6.04 21.11 3.77
CA LEU A 44 4.58 20.96 3.79
C LEU A 44 4.07 20.21 5.03
N GLY A 45 4.95 19.85 5.97
CA GLY A 45 4.60 19.06 7.16
C GLY A 45 4.33 17.58 6.86
N MET A 46 4.79 17.08 5.71
CA MET A 46 4.76 15.65 5.40
C MET A 46 5.85 14.93 6.20
N ARG A 47 5.50 13.83 6.85
CA ARG A 47 6.43 12.98 7.59
C ARG A 47 6.92 11.86 6.68
N PHE A 48 8.21 11.61 6.70
CA PHE A 48 8.85 10.55 5.92
C PHE A 48 9.62 9.62 6.84
N VAL A 49 9.35 8.33 6.72
CA VAL A 49 10.04 7.29 7.48
C VAL A 49 11.17 6.67 6.66
N PRO A 50 12.31 6.34 7.29
CA PRO A 50 13.44 5.72 6.60
C PRO A 50 13.11 4.26 6.26
N ILE A 51 13.32 3.89 5.00
CA ILE A 51 13.18 2.52 4.49
C ILE A 51 14.60 2.00 4.18
N PRO A 52 15.04 0.89 4.79
CA PRO A 52 16.38 0.36 4.57
C PRO A 52 16.52 -0.22 3.17
N ALA A 53 17.75 -0.21 2.64
CA ALA A 53 18.09 -1.07 1.51
C ALA A 53 17.93 -2.55 1.87
N GLY A 54 17.62 -3.40 0.88
CA GLY A 54 17.44 -4.82 1.15
C GLY A 54 16.85 -5.60 -0.01
N ARG A 55 16.50 -6.85 0.25
CA ARG A 55 15.93 -7.77 -0.74
C ARG A 55 14.57 -8.26 -0.29
N PHE A 56 13.69 -8.51 -1.25
CA PHE A 56 12.40 -9.12 -1.00
C PHE A 56 11.93 -9.92 -2.22
N TRP A 57 10.89 -10.71 -2.01
CA TRP A 57 10.19 -11.40 -3.08
C TRP A 57 8.98 -10.56 -3.51
N MET A 58 9.04 -10.06 -4.73
CA MET A 58 7.99 -9.25 -5.35
C MET A 58 6.99 -10.13 -6.08
N GLY A 59 5.72 -9.74 -6.03
CA GLY A 59 4.64 -10.47 -6.68
C GLY A 59 4.00 -11.54 -5.82
N SER A 60 3.18 -12.38 -6.46
CA SER A 60 2.48 -13.51 -5.82
C SER A 60 2.49 -14.73 -6.74
N ALA A 61 2.77 -15.90 -6.17
CA ALA A 61 2.57 -17.20 -6.80
C ALA A 61 1.48 -18.01 -6.07
N GLU A 62 0.61 -17.32 -5.33
CA GLU A 62 -0.45 -18.01 -4.59
C GLU A 62 -1.43 -18.65 -5.55
N PRO A 63 -1.67 -19.99 -5.43
CA PRO A 63 -2.56 -20.68 -6.33
C PRO A 63 -3.99 -20.13 -6.28
N ALA A 64 -4.66 -20.04 -7.43
CA ALA A 64 -6.06 -19.58 -7.53
C ALA A 64 -7.00 -20.31 -6.57
N ARG A 65 -6.77 -21.63 -6.33
CA ARG A 65 -7.55 -22.41 -5.37
C ARG A 65 -7.43 -21.95 -3.90
N GLU A 66 -6.25 -21.44 -3.52
CA GLU A 66 -6.02 -20.93 -2.15
C GLU A 66 -6.62 -19.54 -2.01
N LEU A 67 -6.52 -18.73 -3.05
CA LEU A 67 -7.23 -17.44 -3.12
C LEU A 67 -8.74 -17.63 -3.06
N ALA A 68 -9.30 -18.59 -3.78
CA ALA A 68 -10.73 -18.91 -3.76
C ALA A 68 -11.21 -19.34 -2.36
N LYS A 69 -10.38 -20.01 -1.56
CA LYS A 69 -10.72 -20.31 -0.15
C LYS A 69 -10.76 -19.07 0.72
N ALA A 70 -9.82 -18.15 0.49
CA ALA A 70 -9.74 -16.90 1.27
C ALA A 70 -10.81 -15.89 0.85
N TYR A 71 -11.24 -15.94 -0.41
CA TYR A 71 -12.22 -15.01 -0.99
C TYR A 71 -13.36 -15.78 -1.70
N PRO A 72 -14.17 -16.54 -0.98
CA PRO A 72 -15.12 -17.50 -1.56
C PRO A 72 -16.28 -16.86 -2.33
N LEU A 73 -16.44 -15.56 -2.23
CA LEU A 73 -17.50 -14.80 -2.92
C LEU A 73 -17.05 -14.15 -4.24
N LEU A 74 -15.77 -14.36 -4.61
CA LEU A 74 -15.24 -13.83 -5.87
C LEU A 74 -15.34 -14.88 -6.98
N GLU A 75 -15.61 -14.40 -8.19
CA GLU A 75 -15.67 -15.24 -9.38
C GLU A 75 -14.27 -15.80 -9.72
N ALA A 76 -14.22 -17.04 -10.22
CA ALA A 76 -12.97 -17.73 -10.54
C ALA A 76 -12.10 -16.98 -11.57
N GLU A 77 -12.72 -16.25 -12.48
CA GLU A 77 -12.08 -15.46 -13.52
C GLU A 77 -11.21 -14.35 -12.94
N ARG A 78 -11.56 -13.83 -11.75
CA ARG A 78 -10.74 -12.80 -11.07
C ARG A 78 -9.41 -13.33 -10.59
N PHE A 79 -9.36 -14.60 -10.22
CA PHE A 79 -8.11 -15.26 -9.82
C PHE A 79 -7.24 -15.61 -11.03
N ALA A 80 -7.86 -15.87 -12.18
CA ALA A 80 -7.14 -16.09 -13.43
C ALA A 80 -6.50 -14.82 -14.00
N ALA A 81 -7.09 -13.64 -13.69
CA ALA A 81 -6.59 -12.35 -14.12
C ALA A 81 -5.36 -11.84 -13.34
N LEU A 82 -4.79 -12.65 -12.43
CA LEU A 82 -3.61 -12.28 -11.63
C LEU A 82 -2.28 -12.70 -12.29
N SER A 83 -2.28 -12.99 -13.57
CA SER A 83 -1.06 -13.34 -14.30
C SER A 83 0.01 -12.25 -14.23
N ASP A 84 -0.39 -11.00 -14.06
CA ASP A 84 0.49 -9.85 -13.93
C ASP A 84 1.18 -9.71 -12.55
N GLU A 85 0.71 -10.46 -11.52
CA GLU A 85 1.41 -10.58 -10.24
C GLU A 85 2.54 -11.64 -10.28
N ALA A 86 2.68 -12.38 -11.37
CA ALA A 86 3.63 -13.49 -11.55
C ALA A 86 4.63 -13.21 -12.70
N PRO A 87 5.81 -13.85 -12.66
CA PRO A 87 6.32 -14.74 -11.62
C PRO A 87 6.76 -13.98 -10.37
N VAL A 88 6.72 -14.65 -9.23
CA VAL A 88 7.42 -14.15 -8.03
C VAL A 88 8.91 -14.13 -8.34
N HIS A 89 9.56 -13.01 -8.07
CA HIS A 89 10.98 -12.81 -8.35
C HIS A 89 11.66 -12.03 -7.22
N GLU A 90 12.98 -12.26 -7.06
CA GLU A 90 13.75 -11.51 -6.08
C GLU A 90 14.03 -10.11 -6.59
N VAL A 91 13.79 -9.10 -5.75
CA VAL A 91 14.13 -7.70 -6.00
C VAL A 91 15.09 -7.20 -4.93
N HIS A 92 16.12 -6.49 -5.36
CA HIS A 92 17.10 -5.81 -4.52
C HIS A 92 16.88 -4.29 -4.61
N ILE A 93 16.43 -3.70 -3.52
CA ILE A 93 16.43 -2.24 -3.33
C ILE A 93 17.84 -1.86 -2.86
N SER A 94 18.63 -1.29 -3.75
CA SER A 94 20.08 -1.12 -3.55
C SER A 94 20.43 0.02 -2.59
N ARG A 95 19.52 0.99 -2.42
CA ARG A 95 19.76 2.18 -1.60
C ARG A 95 18.59 2.41 -0.64
N PRO A 96 18.86 2.88 0.59
CA PRO A 96 17.80 3.32 1.46
C PRO A 96 17.10 4.56 0.87
N PHE A 97 15.84 4.76 1.24
CA PHE A 97 15.06 5.93 0.87
C PHE A 97 14.12 6.32 2.01
N TYR A 98 13.48 7.47 1.88
CA TYR A 98 12.41 7.88 2.77
C TYR A 98 11.07 7.77 2.07
N LEU A 99 10.10 7.12 2.71
CA LEU A 99 8.74 7.05 2.19
C LEU A 99 7.79 7.86 3.07
N GLY A 100 6.85 8.56 2.46
CA GLY A 100 5.80 9.26 3.19
C GLY A 100 5.14 8.32 4.20
N GLN A 101 5.08 8.73 5.48
CA GLN A 101 4.45 7.93 6.54
C GLN A 101 2.99 7.65 6.24
N HIS A 102 2.33 8.58 5.53
CA HIS A 102 0.94 8.55 5.11
C HIS A 102 0.83 8.98 3.65
N GLU A 103 -0.36 8.83 3.07
CA GLU A 103 -0.71 9.47 1.81
C GLU A 103 -0.65 11.00 1.96
N VAL A 104 -0.51 11.70 0.85
CA VAL A 104 -0.58 13.18 0.82
C VAL A 104 -1.98 13.63 1.20
N THR A 105 -2.08 14.52 2.19
CA THR A 105 -3.37 14.99 2.70
C THR A 105 -3.94 16.17 1.91
N VAL A 106 -5.25 16.38 2.01
CA VAL A 106 -5.96 17.56 1.46
C VAL A 106 -5.29 18.86 1.92
N GLY A 107 -4.94 18.98 3.20
CA GLY A 107 -4.27 20.17 3.75
C GLY A 107 -2.86 20.38 3.20
N GLN A 108 -2.09 19.31 2.98
CA GLN A 108 -0.77 19.36 2.37
C GLN A 108 -0.86 19.76 0.89
N PHE A 109 -1.77 19.16 0.15
CA PHE A 109 -2.00 19.47 -1.26
C PHE A 109 -2.49 20.92 -1.43
N ARG A 110 -3.39 21.40 -0.56
CA ARG A 110 -3.85 22.80 -0.55
C ARG A 110 -2.68 23.76 -0.34
N ARG A 111 -1.77 23.49 0.59
CA ARG A 111 -0.56 24.31 0.81
C ARG A 111 0.35 24.33 -0.41
N PHE A 112 0.54 23.19 -1.07
CA PHE A 112 1.29 23.11 -2.33
C PHE A 112 0.69 24.06 -3.38
N LEU A 113 -0.62 23.95 -3.64
CA LEU A 113 -1.28 24.79 -4.64
C LEU A 113 -1.19 26.27 -4.33
N ALA A 114 -1.38 26.65 -3.05
CA ALA A 114 -1.29 28.04 -2.61
C ALA A 114 0.12 28.62 -2.78
N GLN A 115 1.17 27.82 -2.64
CA GLN A 115 2.56 28.27 -2.70
C GLN A 115 3.18 28.16 -4.10
N SER A 116 2.70 27.24 -4.93
CA SER A 116 3.23 27.01 -6.28
C SER A 116 2.45 27.72 -7.39
N GLY A 117 1.18 28.05 -7.13
CA GLY A 117 0.26 28.52 -8.18
C GLY A 117 -0.20 27.42 -9.15
N TYR A 118 0.18 26.16 -8.92
CA TYR A 118 -0.21 25.04 -9.76
C TYR A 118 -1.73 24.87 -9.78
N GLN A 119 -2.27 24.53 -10.96
CA GLN A 119 -3.68 24.23 -11.15
C GLN A 119 -3.85 22.74 -11.46
N PRO A 120 -4.45 21.93 -10.56
CA PRO A 120 -4.66 20.51 -10.79
C PRO A 120 -5.54 20.24 -12.01
N GLU A 121 -5.32 19.12 -12.70
CA GLU A 121 -6.08 18.75 -13.90
C GLU A 121 -7.60 18.63 -13.63
N SER A 122 -8.00 18.25 -12.40
CA SER A 122 -9.42 18.23 -12.00
C SER A 122 -10.09 19.62 -11.95
N VAL A 123 -9.31 20.69 -12.14
CA VAL A 123 -9.80 22.06 -12.18
C VAL A 123 -9.45 22.73 -13.51
N SER A 124 -8.25 22.47 -14.04
CA SER A 124 -7.68 23.25 -15.15
C SER A 124 -8.13 22.79 -16.53
N ASP A 125 -8.48 21.52 -16.73
CA ASP A 125 -8.81 20.99 -18.05
C ASP A 125 -10.32 21.11 -18.43
N GLY A 126 -11.12 21.68 -17.53
CA GLY A 126 -12.54 21.95 -17.75
C GLY A 126 -13.45 20.71 -17.74
N THR A 127 -12.92 19.51 -17.41
CA THR A 127 -13.71 18.26 -17.38
C THR A 127 -14.06 17.80 -15.97
N GLY A 128 -13.48 18.40 -14.94
CA GLY A 128 -13.74 18.08 -13.54
C GLY A 128 -13.18 16.74 -13.08
N GLY A 129 -13.67 16.21 -12.00
CA GLY A 129 -13.34 14.93 -11.39
C GLY A 129 -14.53 13.97 -11.38
N TYR A 130 -14.33 12.79 -10.81
CA TYR A 130 -15.43 11.89 -10.45
C TYR A 130 -15.95 12.25 -9.06
N GLY A 131 -17.25 12.04 -8.82
CA GLY A 131 -17.86 12.34 -7.55
C GLY A 131 -18.86 11.29 -7.08
N TYR A 132 -19.00 11.17 -5.77
CA TYR A 132 -20.10 10.41 -5.19
C TYR A 132 -21.37 11.27 -5.21
N ASN A 133 -22.44 10.72 -5.76
CA ASN A 133 -23.78 11.33 -5.73
C ASN A 133 -24.80 10.30 -5.22
N PRO A 134 -25.36 10.49 -4.02
CA PRO A 134 -26.32 9.55 -3.46
C PRO A 134 -27.65 9.49 -4.25
N GLN A 135 -27.90 10.48 -5.12
CA GLN A 135 -29.09 10.53 -5.98
C GLN A 135 -28.85 9.92 -7.37
N TYR A 136 -27.59 9.55 -7.64
CA TYR A 136 -27.23 8.93 -8.91
C TYR A 136 -27.69 7.48 -8.94
N ASP A 137 -28.53 7.13 -9.92
CA ASP A 137 -29.01 5.76 -10.05
C ASP A 137 -27.87 4.85 -10.58
N PRO A 138 -27.35 3.94 -9.75
CA PRO A 138 -26.31 3.02 -10.17
C PRO A 138 -26.76 2.03 -11.24
N ALA A 139 -28.08 1.89 -11.50
CA ALA A 139 -28.59 1.05 -12.58
C ALA A 139 -28.35 1.66 -13.96
N THR A 140 -28.09 2.96 -14.03
CA THR A 140 -27.79 3.67 -15.29
C THR A 140 -26.32 3.55 -15.70
N THR A 141 -25.45 3.00 -14.84
CA THR A 141 -24.02 2.81 -15.12
C THR A 141 -23.67 1.35 -15.28
N GLN A 142 -22.72 1.05 -16.19
CA GLN A 142 -22.15 -0.29 -16.32
C GLN A 142 -21.45 -0.77 -15.04
N ARG A 143 -20.98 0.15 -14.19
CA ARG A 143 -20.27 -0.16 -12.96
C ARG A 143 -21.17 -0.49 -11.79
N GLY A 144 -22.40 0.01 -11.78
CA GLY A 144 -23.35 -0.19 -10.69
C GLY A 144 -22.93 0.48 -9.37
N ASP A 145 -22.01 1.44 -9.43
CA ASP A 145 -21.59 2.28 -8.31
C ASP A 145 -22.26 3.66 -8.40
N ALA A 146 -22.38 4.36 -7.28
CA ALA A 146 -23.00 5.69 -7.21
C ALA A 146 -22.00 6.81 -7.58
N PHE A 147 -20.96 6.49 -8.37
CA PHE A 147 -20.00 7.48 -8.83
C PHE A 147 -20.41 8.00 -10.20
N GLU A 148 -20.72 9.27 -10.24
CA GLU A 148 -20.91 9.99 -11.50
C GLU A 148 -19.59 10.08 -12.27
N GLY A 149 -19.68 10.12 -13.58
CA GLY A 149 -18.57 10.41 -14.47
C GLY A 149 -17.97 11.79 -14.21
N ARG A 150 -16.97 12.16 -15.02
CA ARG A 150 -16.33 13.48 -14.88
C ARG A 150 -17.36 14.59 -15.01
N ASP A 151 -17.34 15.48 -14.01
CA ASP A 151 -18.19 16.67 -13.94
C ASP A 151 -17.42 17.79 -13.23
N THR A 152 -17.58 19.02 -13.68
CA THR A 152 -16.91 20.21 -13.13
C THR A 152 -17.30 20.53 -11.68
N ARG A 153 -18.42 19.98 -11.19
CA ARG A 153 -18.80 20.03 -9.77
C ARG A 153 -17.82 19.31 -8.88
N TYR A 154 -17.09 18.31 -9.41
CA TYR A 154 -16.19 17.45 -8.66
C TYR A 154 -14.73 17.78 -8.96
N SER A 155 -13.94 17.74 -7.93
CA SER A 155 -12.49 17.97 -7.99
C SER A 155 -11.83 17.45 -6.72
N TRP A 156 -10.53 17.69 -6.56
CA TRP A 156 -9.82 17.42 -5.31
C TRP A 156 -10.44 18.15 -4.09
N ARG A 157 -11.20 19.24 -4.29
CA ARG A 157 -11.91 20.00 -3.23
C ARG A 157 -13.28 19.44 -2.90
N ASN A 158 -13.88 18.76 -3.83
CA ASN A 158 -15.23 18.24 -3.71
C ASN A 158 -15.32 16.87 -4.40
N PRO A 159 -15.07 15.78 -3.71
CA PRO A 159 -15.25 14.43 -4.25
C PRO A 159 -16.70 13.92 -4.13
N GLY A 160 -17.66 14.78 -3.74
CA GLY A 160 -19.05 14.40 -3.48
C GLY A 160 -19.32 13.95 -2.04
N PHE A 161 -18.29 13.94 -1.20
CA PHE A 161 -18.37 13.68 0.24
C PHE A 161 -17.40 14.61 1.00
N LYS A 162 -17.59 14.70 2.31
CA LYS A 162 -16.77 15.58 3.15
C LYS A 162 -15.40 14.98 3.40
N GLN A 163 -14.37 15.80 3.26
CA GLN A 163 -13.00 15.53 3.68
C GLN A 163 -12.46 16.69 4.53
N ALA A 164 -11.78 16.36 5.64
CA ALA A 164 -11.01 17.32 6.41
C ALA A 164 -9.57 17.42 5.86
N ASP A 165 -8.78 18.32 6.40
CA ASP A 165 -7.39 18.58 5.96
C ASP A 165 -6.44 17.41 6.18
N ASP A 166 -6.75 16.51 7.09
CA ASP A 166 -6.00 15.30 7.43
C ASP A 166 -6.46 14.05 6.64
N HIS A 167 -7.48 14.16 5.79
CA HIS A 167 -7.85 13.08 4.87
C HIS A 167 -6.89 13.03 3.67
N PRO A 168 -6.71 11.86 3.01
CA PRO A 168 -5.93 11.79 1.78
C PRO A 168 -6.58 12.58 0.67
N VAL A 169 -5.78 13.32 -0.10
CA VAL A 169 -6.29 14.00 -1.27
C VAL A 169 -6.68 13.00 -2.36
N VAL A 170 -7.84 13.20 -2.96
CA VAL A 170 -8.37 12.39 -4.06
C VAL A 170 -8.68 13.25 -5.29
N ASN A 171 -9.12 12.65 -6.37
CA ASN A 171 -9.32 13.34 -7.66
C ASN A 171 -8.04 14.03 -8.16
N VAL A 172 -6.91 13.41 -7.93
CA VAL A 172 -5.60 13.83 -8.39
C VAL A 172 -5.07 12.85 -9.43
N THR A 173 -4.47 13.37 -10.48
CA THR A 173 -3.87 12.59 -11.55
C THR A 173 -2.43 12.19 -11.20
N TRP A 174 -1.87 11.27 -11.97
CA TRP A 174 -0.44 10.97 -11.90
C TRP A 174 0.41 12.21 -12.20
N ASN A 175 -0.05 13.07 -13.14
CA ASN A 175 0.62 14.32 -13.50
C ASN A 175 0.61 15.32 -12.33
N ASP A 176 -0.51 15.43 -11.60
CA ASP A 176 -0.59 16.26 -10.38
C ASP A 176 0.41 15.79 -9.31
N ALA A 177 0.57 14.46 -9.16
CA ALA A 177 1.55 13.89 -8.21
C ALA A 177 2.99 14.22 -8.61
N GLN A 178 3.31 14.15 -9.91
CA GLN A 178 4.63 14.53 -10.42
C GLN A 178 4.88 16.03 -10.24
N ALA A 179 3.89 16.88 -10.48
CA ALA A 179 4.02 18.32 -10.28
C ALA A 179 4.35 18.67 -8.82
N LEU A 180 3.65 18.04 -7.85
CA LEU A 180 3.95 18.20 -6.44
C LEU A 180 5.38 17.75 -6.09
N ALA A 181 5.80 16.58 -6.59
CA ALA A 181 7.12 16.04 -6.32
C ALA A 181 8.24 16.91 -6.91
N GLN A 182 8.06 17.40 -8.13
CA GLN A 182 9.02 18.32 -8.78
C GLN A 182 9.13 19.66 -8.02
N TRP A 183 7.99 20.23 -7.63
CA TRP A 183 7.98 21.49 -6.88
C TRP A 183 8.69 21.33 -5.53
N LEU A 184 8.43 20.26 -4.78
CA LEU A 184 9.14 19.95 -3.53
C LEU A 184 10.64 19.79 -3.77
N SER A 185 11.03 19.08 -4.83
CA SER A 185 12.44 18.88 -5.17
C SER A 185 13.17 20.18 -5.42
N GLN A 186 12.56 21.11 -6.17
CA GLN A 186 13.12 22.42 -6.44
C GLN A 186 13.20 23.30 -5.18
N ARG A 187 12.18 23.20 -4.33
CA ARG A 187 12.09 23.99 -3.11
C ARG A 187 13.10 23.58 -2.04
N GLU A 188 13.33 22.27 -1.89
CA GLU A 188 14.10 21.73 -0.77
C GLU A 188 15.51 21.24 -1.18
N GLY A 189 15.82 21.25 -2.47
CA GLY A 189 17.12 20.83 -2.97
C GLY A 189 17.42 19.34 -2.79
N VAL A 190 16.37 18.52 -2.56
CA VAL A 190 16.47 17.06 -2.45
C VAL A 190 15.39 16.44 -3.33
N ARG A 191 15.67 15.32 -3.96
CA ARG A 191 14.76 14.72 -4.91
C ARG A 191 13.56 14.09 -4.23
N TYR A 192 12.35 14.54 -4.62
CA TYR A 192 11.07 13.90 -4.35
C TYR A 192 10.52 13.31 -5.64
N ARG A 193 9.85 12.17 -5.53
CA ARG A 193 9.20 11.48 -6.64
C ARG A 193 8.11 10.53 -6.12
N LEU A 194 7.33 9.97 -7.02
CA LEU A 194 6.54 8.77 -6.70
C LEU A 194 7.50 7.59 -6.46
N PRO A 195 7.17 6.66 -5.54
CA PRO A 195 7.89 5.40 -5.43
C PRO A 195 7.77 4.59 -6.72
N THR A 196 8.74 3.73 -7.02
CA THR A 196 8.53 2.67 -7.99
C THR A 196 7.56 1.63 -7.43
N GLU A 197 6.98 0.82 -8.30
CA GLU A 197 6.11 -0.28 -7.89
C GLU A 197 6.83 -1.23 -6.91
N ALA A 198 8.09 -1.51 -7.19
CA ALA A 198 8.93 -2.36 -6.34
C ALA A 198 9.23 -1.73 -4.97
N GLU A 199 9.54 -0.44 -4.93
CA GLU A 199 9.75 0.28 -3.66
C GLU A 199 8.47 0.33 -2.84
N TRP A 200 7.31 0.51 -3.49
CA TRP A 200 6.01 0.51 -2.83
C TRP A 200 5.69 -0.86 -2.22
N GLU A 201 5.83 -1.96 -3.00
CA GLU A 201 5.55 -3.32 -2.50
C GLU A 201 6.52 -3.75 -1.41
N TYR A 202 7.81 -3.41 -1.55
CA TYR A 202 8.82 -3.62 -0.52
C TYR A 202 8.42 -2.94 0.80
N ALA A 203 7.99 -1.68 0.71
CA ALA A 203 7.55 -0.90 1.86
C ALA A 203 6.23 -1.42 2.46
N CYS A 204 5.28 -1.84 1.61
CA CYS A 204 4.03 -2.46 2.05
C CYS A 204 4.29 -3.72 2.87
N ARG A 205 5.11 -4.63 2.34
CA ARG A 205 5.44 -5.89 2.99
C ARG A 205 6.22 -5.73 4.30
N ALA A 206 7.06 -4.73 4.41
CA ALA A 206 7.91 -4.52 5.60
C ALA A 206 8.52 -5.83 6.12
N GLN A 207 9.07 -6.65 5.18
CA GLN A 207 9.68 -7.97 5.38
C GLN A 207 8.72 -9.16 5.55
N THR A 208 7.41 -8.98 5.50
CA THR A 208 6.46 -10.10 5.47
C THR A 208 6.37 -10.73 4.08
N ARG A 209 5.84 -11.95 4.04
CA ARG A 209 5.49 -12.66 2.79
C ARG A 209 3.98 -12.92 2.69
N THR A 210 3.24 -12.48 3.66
CA THR A 210 1.79 -12.63 3.76
C THR A 210 1.06 -11.72 2.77
N ARG A 211 -0.24 -11.97 2.58
CA ARG A 211 -1.11 -11.15 1.72
C ARG A 211 -1.12 -9.69 2.17
N TYR A 212 -1.16 -9.48 3.48
CA TYR A 212 -1.15 -8.18 4.14
C TYR A 212 -0.02 -8.13 5.17
N PRO A 213 0.48 -6.96 5.58
CA PRO A 213 1.51 -6.86 6.61
C PRO A 213 1.14 -7.51 7.96
N HIS A 214 -0.15 -7.57 8.28
CA HIS A 214 -0.67 -8.16 9.52
C HIS A 214 -0.94 -9.67 9.41
N GLY A 215 -0.82 -10.29 8.24
CA GLY A 215 -1.06 -11.73 8.02
C GLY A 215 -1.91 -12.03 6.79
N ASP A 216 -2.50 -13.23 6.76
CA ASP A 216 -3.23 -13.74 5.59
C ASP A 216 -4.75 -13.70 5.74
N ASP A 217 -5.28 -13.34 6.92
CA ASP A 217 -6.71 -13.31 7.17
C ASP A 217 -7.37 -12.02 6.62
N PRO A 218 -8.20 -12.13 5.57
CA PRO A 218 -8.91 -10.96 5.05
C PRO A 218 -9.89 -10.34 6.05
N ALA A 219 -10.46 -11.14 6.96
CA ALA A 219 -11.47 -10.65 7.92
C ALA A 219 -10.87 -9.70 8.96
N ALA A 220 -9.57 -9.84 9.26
CA ALA A 220 -8.86 -8.97 10.17
C ALA A 220 -8.58 -7.56 9.59
N LEU A 221 -8.70 -7.39 8.27
CA LEU A 221 -8.24 -6.18 7.58
C LEU A 221 -8.91 -4.90 8.08
N THR A 222 -10.18 -4.95 8.51
CA THR A 222 -10.91 -3.79 9.06
C THR A 222 -10.30 -3.22 10.35
N GLN A 223 -9.39 -3.95 11.01
CA GLN A 223 -8.64 -3.46 12.17
C GLN A 223 -7.36 -2.69 11.77
N TYR A 224 -6.96 -2.79 10.49
CA TYR A 224 -5.69 -2.29 9.98
C TYR A 224 -5.83 -1.33 8.81
N ALA A 225 -7.04 -1.23 8.23
CA ALA A 225 -7.25 -0.46 7.00
C ALA A 225 -8.71 -0.03 6.82
N ASN A 226 -8.90 1.09 6.13
CA ASN A 226 -10.19 1.56 5.64
C ASN A 226 -10.50 0.88 4.30
N VAL A 227 -11.48 -0.02 4.28
CA VAL A 227 -11.84 -0.86 3.13
C VAL A 227 -13.35 -1.07 3.03
N PHE A 228 -13.81 -1.76 1.99
CA PHE A 228 -15.24 -2.04 1.84
C PHE A 228 -15.74 -3.02 2.91
N ASP A 229 -16.48 -2.52 3.89
CA ASP A 229 -16.96 -3.25 5.06
C ASP A 229 -18.42 -2.94 5.41
N GLN A 230 -18.85 -3.27 6.62
CA GLN A 230 -20.22 -3.04 7.08
C GLN A 230 -20.58 -1.57 7.25
N SER A 231 -19.62 -0.65 7.37
CA SER A 231 -19.86 0.80 7.41
C SER A 231 -20.23 1.33 6.03
N THR A 232 -19.60 0.81 4.99
CA THR A 232 -19.71 1.23 3.60
C THR A 232 -20.86 0.51 2.86
N ALA A 233 -21.10 -0.76 3.16
CA ALA A 233 -22.08 -1.62 2.49
C ALA A 233 -23.50 -1.05 2.35
N PRO A 234 -24.05 -0.27 3.31
CA PRO A 234 -25.39 0.29 3.15
C PRO A 234 -25.56 1.21 1.94
N LEU A 235 -24.50 1.89 1.51
CA LEU A 235 -24.52 2.75 0.33
C LEU A 235 -24.40 1.98 -1.00
N TRP A 236 -23.91 0.74 -0.93
CA TRP A 236 -23.72 -0.14 -2.10
C TRP A 236 -24.38 -1.50 -1.89
N PRO A 237 -25.71 -1.59 -1.87
CA PRO A 237 -26.44 -2.84 -1.55
C PRO A 237 -26.11 -4.00 -2.49
N LYS A 238 -25.81 -3.72 -3.76
CA LYS A 238 -25.41 -4.74 -4.76
C LYS A 238 -24.11 -5.46 -4.39
N TRP A 239 -23.23 -4.81 -3.62
CA TRP A 239 -21.93 -5.33 -3.24
C TRP A 239 -21.83 -5.75 -1.78
N LYS A 240 -22.94 -5.62 -1.04
CA LYS A 240 -23.02 -5.95 0.38
C LYS A 240 -22.41 -7.32 0.74
N GLN A 241 -22.58 -8.30 -0.14
CA GLN A 241 -22.01 -9.64 0.07
C GLN A 241 -20.48 -9.66 0.12
N HIS A 242 -19.81 -8.70 -0.50
CA HIS A 242 -18.34 -8.59 -0.51
C HIS A 242 -17.79 -7.74 0.64
N ALA A 243 -18.66 -7.14 1.44
CA ALA A 243 -18.25 -6.34 2.59
C ALA A 243 -17.62 -7.23 3.65
N LEU A 244 -16.49 -6.79 4.17
CA LEU A 244 -15.87 -7.45 5.31
C LEU A 244 -16.81 -7.43 6.54
N PRO A 245 -16.72 -8.43 7.43
CA PRO A 245 -17.64 -8.56 8.56
C PRO A 245 -17.40 -7.53 9.68
N GLY A 246 -16.31 -6.78 9.61
CA GLY A 246 -15.97 -5.73 10.59
C GLY A 246 -16.63 -4.39 10.29
N ASN A 247 -16.22 -3.40 11.08
CA ASN A 247 -16.54 -1.99 10.88
C ASN A 247 -15.27 -1.19 11.15
N ASP A 248 -14.72 -0.59 10.11
CA ASP A 248 -13.50 0.19 10.18
C ASP A 248 -13.75 1.63 10.68
N GLY A 249 -15.00 2.05 10.75
CA GLY A 249 -15.43 3.34 11.30
C GLY A 249 -15.68 4.42 10.25
N TYR A 250 -15.40 4.17 8.96
CA TYR A 250 -15.53 5.17 7.92
C TYR A 250 -16.28 4.66 6.70
N VAL A 251 -17.15 5.49 6.17
CA VAL A 251 -17.92 5.20 4.94
C VAL A 251 -17.15 5.58 3.68
N PHE A 252 -16.34 6.62 3.79
CA PHE A 252 -15.47 7.17 2.74
C PHE A 252 -14.03 7.18 3.26
N THR A 253 -13.19 8.10 2.78
CA THR A 253 -11.83 8.22 3.27
C THR A 253 -11.77 8.46 4.78
N ALA A 254 -10.79 7.85 5.44
CA ALA A 254 -10.43 8.12 6.84
C ALA A 254 -9.35 9.21 6.93
N PRO A 255 -9.19 9.93 8.05
CA PRO A 255 -7.98 10.68 8.34
C PRO A 255 -6.76 9.76 8.24
N VAL A 256 -5.68 10.24 7.61
CA VAL A 256 -4.47 9.42 7.46
C VAL A 256 -3.91 9.00 8.83
N GLY A 257 -3.42 7.76 8.92
CA GLY A 257 -2.89 7.24 10.18
C GLY A 257 -3.94 6.80 11.20
N SER A 258 -5.20 6.63 10.78
CA SER A 258 -6.28 6.14 11.67
C SER A 258 -6.07 4.69 12.11
N TYR A 259 -5.26 3.92 11.41
CA TYR A 259 -5.01 2.50 11.67
C TYR A 259 -3.56 2.24 12.05
N PRO A 260 -3.28 1.08 12.71
CA PRO A 260 -1.92 0.72 13.09
C PRO A 260 -0.97 0.68 11.88
N PRO A 261 0.28 1.15 12.04
CA PRO A 261 1.27 1.09 10.98
C PRO A 261 1.81 -0.33 10.79
N ASN A 262 2.43 -0.59 9.64
CA ASN A 262 3.23 -1.79 9.46
C ASN A 262 4.55 -1.72 10.27
N ALA A 263 5.36 -2.78 10.21
CA ALA A 263 6.60 -2.90 11.00
C ALA A 263 7.65 -1.80 10.72
N TRP A 264 7.50 -1.04 9.63
CA TRP A 264 8.36 0.08 9.30
C TRP A 264 7.77 1.45 9.61
N GLY A 265 6.60 1.48 10.26
CA GLY A 265 5.95 2.74 10.67
C GLY A 265 5.16 3.42 9.56
N LEU A 266 4.83 2.70 8.48
CA LEU A 266 3.99 3.19 7.40
C LEU A 266 2.53 2.86 7.67
N HIS A 267 1.67 3.86 7.61
CA HIS A 267 0.23 3.74 7.74
C HIS A 267 -0.44 3.65 6.37
N ASP A 268 -1.64 3.10 6.35
CA ASP A 268 -2.57 3.12 5.21
C ASP A 268 -1.97 2.53 3.91
N MET A 269 -1.02 1.57 4.06
CA MET A 269 -0.50 0.83 2.90
C MET A 269 -1.55 -0.10 2.28
N GLN A 270 -2.66 -0.34 2.98
CA GLN A 270 -3.86 -1.02 2.51
C GLN A 270 -5.07 -0.12 2.72
N GLY A 271 -5.97 -0.08 1.73
CA GLY A 271 -7.21 0.66 1.84
C GLY A 271 -7.03 2.18 1.73
N ASN A 272 -7.92 2.93 2.31
CA ASN A 272 -8.06 4.37 2.26
C ASN A 272 -8.10 4.91 0.82
N VAL A 273 -6.95 5.10 0.15
CA VAL A 273 -6.93 5.43 -1.28
C VAL A 273 -5.87 4.64 -2.04
N TRP A 274 -6.15 4.29 -3.30
CA TRP A 274 -5.13 3.81 -4.23
C TRP A 274 -4.03 4.83 -4.36
N GLU A 275 -2.79 4.37 -4.42
CA GLU A 275 -1.62 5.24 -4.53
C GLU A 275 -0.95 5.10 -5.89
N TRP A 276 -0.79 6.21 -6.61
CA TRP A 276 0.01 6.26 -7.82
C TRP A 276 1.46 5.90 -7.53
N VAL A 277 2.04 5.07 -8.39
CA VAL A 277 3.49 4.82 -8.42
C VAL A 277 4.10 5.30 -9.74
N SER A 278 5.41 5.28 -9.89
CA SER A 278 6.09 5.84 -11.07
C SER A 278 5.95 4.99 -12.33
N ASP A 279 5.74 3.70 -12.16
CA ASP A 279 5.88 2.70 -13.22
C ASP A 279 4.74 2.74 -14.24
N TRP A 280 5.08 2.52 -15.51
CA TRP A 280 4.13 2.07 -16.49
C TRP A 280 3.71 0.63 -16.18
N HIS A 281 2.48 0.26 -16.50
CA HIS A 281 2.00 -1.09 -16.35
C HIS A 281 2.25 -1.90 -17.64
N ASP A 282 2.75 -3.13 -17.45
CA ASP A 282 2.81 -4.19 -18.46
C ASP A 282 2.60 -5.53 -17.74
N GLU A 283 1.73 -6.38 -18.30
CA GLU A 283 1.39 -7.68 -17.69
C GLU A 283 2.57 -8.64 -17.65
N GLY A 284 3.47 -8.57 -18.63
CA GLY A 284 4.64 -9.44 -18.75
C GLY A 284 5.90 -8.94 -18.07
N TYR A 285 5.86 -7.74 -17.48
CA TYR A 285 7.08 -7.09 -16.97
C TYR A 285 7.83 -7.90 -15.92
N TYR A 286 7.12 -8.57 -15.00
CA TYR A 286 7.76 -9.32 -13.90
C TYR A 286 8.65 -10.46 -14.40
N ALA A 287 8.34 -11.08 -15.54
CA ALA A 287 9.15 -12.13 -16.15
C ALA A 287 10.53 -11.64 -16.66
N GLN A 288 10.68 -10.34 -16.89
CA GLN A 288 11.89 -9.70 -17.43
C GLN A 288 12.40 -8.56 -16.55
N SER A 289 11.83 -8.39 -15.37
CA SER A 289 12.20 -7.34 -14.42
C SER A 289 13.68 -7.47 -14.03
N PRO A 290 14.47 -6.39 -14.05
CA PRO A 290 15.80 -6.42 -13.49
C PRO A 290 15.73 -6.70 -11.99
N THR A 291 16.69 -7.48 -11.46
CA THR A 291 16.72 -7.80 -10.03
C THR A 291 16.99 -6.57 -9.17
N THR A 292 17.73 -5.59 -9.66
CA THR A 292 18.15 -4.42 -8.86
C THR A 292 17.39 -3.17 -9.32
N ASP A 293 16.72 -2.53 -8.37
CA ASP A 293 16.02 -1.25 -8.51
C ASP A 293 15.12 -1.18 -9.76
N PRO A 294 14.18 -2.12 -9.99
CA PRO A 294 13.31 -2.10 -11.16
C PRO A 294 12.48 -0.83 -11.20
N GLN A 295 12.34 -0.25 -12.41
CA GLN A 295 11.68 1.03 -12.67
C GLN A 295 10.39 0.87 -13.49
N GLY A 296 9.95 -0.38 -13.74
CA GLY A 296 8.89 -0.67 -14.70
C GLY A 296 9.34 -0.57 -16.16
N PRO A 297 8.44 -0.79 -17.11
CA PRO A 297 8.70 -0.59 -18.53
C PRO A 297 9.09 0.87 -18.85
N GLU A 298 9.90 1.08 -19.87
CA GLU A 298 10.31 2.44 -20.30
C GLU A 298 9.12 3.26 -20.82
N THR A 299 8.16 2.60 -21.44
CA THR A 299 6.97 3.24 -22.04
C THR A 299 5.72 2.44 -21.71
N GLY A 300 4.57 3.10 -21.81
CA GLY A 300 3.26 2.47 -21.60
C GLY A 300 2.12 3.46 -21.82
N SER A 301 0.90 2.98 -21.71
CA SER A 301 -0.32 3.79 -21.81
C SER A 301 -1.02 4.04 -20.49
N VAL A 302 -0.71 3.21 -19.48
CA VAL A 302 -1.32 3.27 -18.15
C VAL A 302 -0.27 3.18 -17.05
N ARG A 303 -0.49 3.90 -15.95
CA ARG A 303 0.37 3.92 -14.77
C ARG A 303 -0.17 2.97 -13.71
N VAL A 304 0.74 2.33 -12.99
CA VAL A 304 0.40 1.45 -11.87
C VAL A 304 -0.08 2.27 -10.67
N ARG A 305 -1.03 1.71 -9.94
CA ARG A 305 -1.47 2.15 -8.62
C ARG A 305 -1.61 0.97 -7.68
N ARG A 306 -1.40 1.19 -6.40
CA ARG A 306 -1.28 0.11 -5.39
C ARG A 306 -2.14 0.40 -4.16
N GLY A 307 -2.38 -0.61 -3.33
CA GLY A 307 -2.88 -0.51 -1.97
C GLY A 307 -4.37 -0.76 -1.77
N GLY A 308 -5.20 -0.58 -2.78
CA GLY A 308 -6.65 -0.60 -2.59
C GLY A 308 -7.19 0.75 -2.11
N SER A 309 -8.45 0.80 -1.71
CA SER A 309 -9.11 2.02 -1.23
C SER A 309 -10.26 1.68 -0.30
N TRP A 310 -10.86 2.70 0.32
CA TRP A 310 -12.05 2.60 1.18
C TRP A 310 -13.25 1.89 0.51
N HIS A 311 -13.29 1.81 -0.82
CA HIS A 311 -14.34 1.14 -1.59
C HIS A 311 -13.85 -0.17 -2.22
N THR A 312 -12.73 -0.71 -1.75
CA THR A 312 -12.07 -1.88 -2.35
C THR A 312 -12.25 -3.11 -1.48
N TRP A 313 -12.58 -4.24 -2.09
CA TRP A 313 -12.68 -5.53 -1.40
C TRP A 313 -11.29 -6.00 -0.96
N ALA A 314 -11.23 -6.76 0.13
CA ALA A 314 -9.97 -7.22 0.73
C ALA A 314 -9.00 -7.86 -0.28
N PHE A 315 -9.50 -8.62 -1.26
CA PHE A 315 -8.72 -9.23 -2.32
C PHE A 315 -7.79 -8.25 -3.04
N TYR A 316 -8.27 -7.04 -3.29
CA TYR A 316 -7.54 -6.00 -4.02
C TYR A 316 -6.60 -5.17 -3.12
N ALA A 317 -6.69 -5.32 -1.80
CA ALA A 317 -5.82 -4.62 -0.84
C ALA A 317 -4.55 -5.40 -0.48
N ARG A 318 -4.29 -6.55 -1.13
CA ARG A 318 -3.05 -7.33 -0.95
C ARG A 318 -1.82 -6.53 -1.38
N CYS A 319 -0.70 -6.67 -0.68
CA CYS A 319 0.55 -5.99 -1.06
C CYS A 319 1.00 -6.32 -2.50
N SER A 320 0.69 -7.51 -3.01
CA SER A 320 1.04 -7.94 -4.38
C SER A 320 0.08 -7.44 -5.44
N TYR A 321 -1.17 -7.05 -5.07
CA TYR A 321 -2.17 -6.73 -6.07
C TYR A 321 -1.79 -5.50 -6.89
N ARG A 322 -1.83 -5.64 -8.22
CA ARG A 322 -1.53 -4.59 -9.19
C ARG A 322 -2.83 -4.01 -9.75
N ASN A 323 -2.89 -2.70 -9.88
CA ASN A 323 -3.97 -2.02 -10.59
C ASN A 323 -3.38 -0.87 -11.41
N TRP A 324 -4.10 -0.41 -12.40
CA TRP A 324 -3.59 0.59 -13.31
C TRP A 324 -4.68 1.47 -13.90
N ASN A 325 -4.31 2.67 -14.33
CA ASN A 325 -5.15 3.56 -15.12
C ASN A 325 -4.30 4.51 -15.99
N SER A 326 -4.98 5.18 -16.94
CA SER A 326 -4.38 6.31 -17.65
C SER A 326 -3.85 7.36 -16.68
N PRO A 327 -2.69 7.99 -16.95
CA PRO A 327 -2.11 9.00 -16.07
C PRO A 327 -3.01 10.22 -15.83
N GLN A 328 -4.01 10.48 -16.68
CA GLN A 328 -5.03 11.54 -16.51
C GLN A 328 -6.25 11.07 -15.73
N THR A 329 -6.29 9.80 -15.31
CA THR A 329 -7.39 9.30 -14.48
C THR A 329 -7.35 9.96 -13.11
N ARG A 330 -8.52 10.38 -12.67
CA ARG A 330 -8.76 10.94 -11.34
C ARG A 330 -10.08 10.43 -10.80
N TYR A 331 -10.01 9.83 -9.64
CA TYR A 331 -11.13 9.21 -8.95
C TYR A 331 -11.17 9.61 -7.49
N THR A 332 -12.34 9.50 -6.89
CA THR A 332 -12.55 9.62 -5.44
C THR A 332 -11.85 8.53 -4.61
N LEU A 333 -11.20 7.59 -5.28
CA LEU A 333 -10.55 6.42 -4.71
C LEU A 333 -9.02 6.46 -4.87
N VAL A 334 -8.47 7.49 -5.54
CA VAL A 334 -7.06 7.53 -5.93
C VAL A 334 -6.40 8.80 -5.42
N GLY A 335 -5.34 8.59 -4.66
CA GLY A 335 -4.43 9.60 -4.14
C GLY A 335 -2.98 9.29 -4.49
N MET A 336 -2.06 9.70 -3.63
CA MET A 336 -0.64 9.52 -3.84
C MET A 336 0.12 9.50 -2.52
N ARG A 337 1.28 8.83 -2.52
CA ARG A 337 2.32 8.89 -1.49
C ARG A 337 3.64 9.24 -2.14
N LEU A 338 4.44 10.13 -1.53
CA LEU A 338 5.72 10.54 -2.10
C LEU A 338 6.87 9.76 -1.46
N LEU A 339 7.91 9.58 -2.26
CA LEU A 339 9.24 9.16 -1.84
C LEU A 339 10.17 10.37 -1.86
N ARG A 340 11.02 10.50 -0.82
CA ARG A 340 12.17 11.41 -0.77
C ARG A 340 13.44 10.59 -0.85
N GLU A 341 14.31 10.90 -1.78
CA GLU A 341 15.59 10.19 -1.91
C GLU A 341 16.47 10.40 -0.69
N TRP A 342 17.27 9.40 -0.41
CA TRP A 342 18.27 9.44 0.65
C TRP A 342 19.43 10.34 0.25
N GLY A 343 19.82 11.22 1.14
CA GLY A 343 20.98 12.10 0.93
C GLY A 343 20.78 13.48 1.53
N PRO A 344 21.86 14.28 1.64
CA PRO A 344 21.76 15.68 1.96
C PRO A 344 20.99 16.40 0.84
N ALA A 345 20.33 17.51 1.19
CA ALA A 345 19.83 18.45 0.18
C ALA A 345 20.98 18.78 -0.80
N ALA A 346 20.69 18.75 -2.10
CA ALA A 346 21.69 19.19 -3.07
C ALA A 346 22.09 20.62 -2.70
N THR A 347 23.39 20.86 -2.51
CA THR A 347 23.91 22.23 -2.36
C THR A 347 23.47 22.99 -3.61
N LYS A 348 22.71 24.09 -3.42
CA LYS A 348 22.40 24.98 -4.54
C LYS A 348 23.71 25.32 -5.23
N PRO A 349 23.82 25.18 -6.56
CA PRO A 349 24.92 25.82 -7.27
C PRO A 349 24.80 27.33 -7.02
N ASP A 350 25.91 27.93 -6.59
CA ASP A 350 26.07 29.37 -6.37
C ASP A 350 25.77 30.18 -7.63
#